data_a7911f28696ad610175ee5ced19c520b
#
_entry.id   a7911f28696ad610175ee5ced19c520b
#
_cell.length_a   1.000
_cell.length_b   1.000
_cell.length_c   1.000
_cell.angle_alpha   90.00
_cell.angle_beta   90.00
_cell.angle_gamma   90.00
#
_symmetry.space_group_name_H-M   'P 1'
#
loop_
_entity.id
_entity.type
_entity.pdbx_description
1 polymer ?
#
loop_
_entity_poly.entity_id
_entity_poly.type
_entity_poly.pdbx_seq_one_letter_code
_entity_poly.pdbx_strand_id
1 'polypeptide(L)'
;MKVGCPEELLFDLVEGEEHREVALADGALSYAVASCRSGPCAGTIVLIHGVGSNASRWEEVTEQTPLREGWRIIRLDLRGHGASESREKATLEIHAADLMRVLDDAGIEKAVLVGHSLGAQIAMRAAVLYPDRIQGMVLMDP
;
A
#
# COMPACT_ATOMS: atom_id res chain seq x y z
N MET A 1 -6.67 20.34 -19.66
CA MET A 1 -7.25 19.20 -18.93
C MET A 1 -6.14 18.63 -18.07
N LYS A 2 -6.15 18.90 -16.79
CA LYS A 2 -5.27 18.19 -15.86
C LYS A 2 -5.72 16.73 -15.92
N VAL A 3 -4.86 15.82 -16.37
CA VAL A 3 -5.06 14.40 -16.19
C VAL A 3 -5.03 14.23 -14.68
N GLY A 4 -6.23 14.15 -14.09
CA GLY A 4 -6.43 14.45 -12.70
C GLY A 4 -5.82 13.42 -11.81
N CYS A 5 -5.05 13.87 -10.87
CA CYS A 5 -5.21 13.40 -9.52
C CYS A 5 -6.73 13.46 -9.23
N PRO A 6 -7.41 12.36 -8.88
CA PRO A 6 -8.83 12.45 -8.52
C PRO A 6 -8.96 13.56 -7.47
N GLU A 7 -9.98 14.40 -7.57
CA GLU A 7 -10.25 15.48 -6.60
C GLU A 7 -10.44 14.98 -5.15
N GLU A 8 -10.31 13.67 -4.94
CA GLU A 8 -10.59 12.92 -3.73
C GLU A 8 -9.38 12.26 -3.07
N LEU A 9 -8.15 12.48 -3.57
CA LEU A 9 -6.97 12.03 -2.83
C LEU A 9 -6.84 12.84 -1.54
N LEU A 10 -6.88 12.14 -0.40
CA LEU A 10 -6.70 12.73 0.92
C LEU A 10 -5.23 12.86 1.33
N PHE A 11 -4.32 12.66 0.39
CA PHE A 11 -2.88 12.78 0.60
C PHE A 11 -2.19 13.27 -0.67
N ASP A 12 -1.06 13.96 -0.51
CA ASP A 12 -0.25 14.41 -1.61
C ASP A 12 0.65 13.29 -2.13
N LEU A 13 0.85 13.25 -3.45
CA LEU A 13 1.86 12.38 -4.05
C LEU A 13 3.25 12.98 -3.82
N VAL A 14 4.18 12.15 -3.38
CA VAL A 14 5.59 12.54 -3.32
C VAL A 14 6.22 12.41 -4.71
N GLU A 15 7.39 13.04 -4.90
CA GLU A 15 8.10 13.00 -6.18
C GLU A 15 8.35 11.55 -6.64
N GLY A 16 7.96 11.26 -7.88
CA GLY A 16 8.12 9.94 -8.50
C GLY A 16 7.04 8.93 -8.17
N GLU A 17 6.02 9.31 -7.42
CA GLU A 17 4.84 8.48 -7.21
C GLU A 17 3.83 8.59 -8.35
N GLU A 18 3.15 7.49 -8.61
CA GLU A 18 1.98 7.39 -9.47
C GLU A 18 0.80 6.88 -8.64
N HIS A 19 -0.34 7.56 -8.76
CA HIS A 19 -1.59 7.10 -8.16
C HIS A 19 -2.25 6.04 -9.05
N ARG A 20 -2.75 4.96 -8.42
CA ARG A 20 -3.50 3.89 -9.06
C ARG A 20 -4.70 3.48 -8.24
N GLU A 21 -5.67 2.87 -8.91
CA GLU A 21 -6.87 2.29 -8.30
C GLU A 21 -7.10 0.87 -8.77
N VAL A 22 -7.54 0.01 -7.84
CA VAL A 22 -7.98 -1.36 -8.12
C VAL A 22 -9.47 -1.43 -7.88
N ALA A 23 -10.24 -1.84 -8.89
CA ALA A 23 -11.68 -1.96 -8.77
C ALA A 23 -12.08 -3.05 -7.75
N LEU A 24 -13.07 -2.71 -6.93
CA LEU A 24 -13.81 -3.63 -6.06
C LEU A 24 -15.24 -3.75 -6.56
N ALA A 25 -16.01 -4.72 -6.03
CA ALA A 25 -17.40 -4.88 -6.40
C ALA A 25 -18.27 -3.65 -6.08
N ASP A 26 -17.92 -2.90 -5.03
CA ASP A 26 -18.67 -1.76 -4.50
C ASP A 26 -17.84 -0.46 -4.39
N GLY A 27 -16.70 -0.39 -5.05
CA GLY A 27 -15.81 0.78 -4.99
C GLY A 27 -14.45 0.51 -5.59
N ALA A 28 -13.41 1.03 -4.97
CA ALA A 28 -12.03 0.86 -5.40
C ALA A 28 -11.04 0.96 -4.24
N LEU A 29 -9.88 0.33 -4.40
CA LEU A 29 -8.71 0.52 -3.55
C LEU A 29 -7.80 1.56 -4.19
N SER A 30 -7.41 2.56 -3.43
CA SER A 30 -6.48 3.62 -3.84
C SER A 30 -5.09 3.33 -3.29
N TYR A 31 -4.06 3.46 -4.11
CA TYR A 31 -2.68 3.34 -3.69
C TYR A 31 -1.76 4.22 -4.52
N ALA A 32 -0.58 4.50 -3.98
CA ALA A 32 0.48 5.19 -4.68
C ALA A 32 1.70 4.26 -4.80
N VAL A 33 2.37 4.29 -5.93
CA VAL A 33 3.58 3.51 -6.18
C VAL A 33 4.70 4.41 -6.66
N ALA A 34 5.86 4.32 -5.98
CA ALA A 34 7.10 4.98 -6.37
C ALA A 34 8.12 3.93 -6.82
N SER A 35 8.57 3.99 -8.05
CA SER A 35 9.70 3.17 -8.52
C SER A 35 10.99 3.58 -7.82
N CYS A 36 11.95 2.65 -7.77
CA CYS A 36 13.28 2.97 -7.30
C CYS A 36 13.94 4.03 -8.20
N ARG A 37 14.81 4.85 -7.60
CA ARG A 37 15.47 5.97 -8.29
C ARG A 37 16.60 5.54 -9.19
N SER A 38 17.24 4.41 -8.90
CA SER A 38 18.46 3.95 -9.60
C SER A 38 18.36 2.50 -10.02
N GLY A 39 18.54 2.25 -11.33
CA GLY A 39 18.62 0.90 -11.89
C GLY A 39 17.35 0.06 -11.73
N PRO A 40 17.45 -1.27 -11.89
CA PRO A 40 16.35 -2.18 -11.58
C PRO A 40 16.14 -2.25 -10.08
N CYS A 41 14.86 -2.25 -9.65
CA CYS A 41 14.52 -2.34 -8.23
C CYS A 41 14.89 -3.72 -7.66
N ALA A 42 15.52 -3.73 -6.47
CA ALA A 42 15.86 -4.95 -5.74
C ALA A 42 14.63 -5.67 -5.17
N GLY A 43 13.55 -4.92 -4.91
CA GLY A 43 12.32 -5.46 -4.38
C GLY A 43 11.28 -4.36 -4.17
N THR A 44 10.20 -4.72 -3.47
CA THR A 44 9.08 -3.85 -3.18
C THR A 44 8.76 -3.85 -1.69
N ILE A 45 8.52 -2.66 -1.15
CA ILE A 45 8.05 -2.43 0.22
C ILE A 45 6.62 -1.93 0.14
N VAL A 46 5.71 -2.51 0.92
CA VAL A 46 4.33 -2.04 1.06
C VAL A 46 4.13 -1.47 2.45
N LEU A 47 3.71 -0.21 2.53
CA LEU A 47 3.45 0.52 3.77
C LEU A 47 1.96 0.50 4.08
N ILE A 48 1.59 -0.04 5.25
CA ILE A 48 0.21 -0.31 5.65
C ILE A 48 -0.11 0.47 6.93
N HIS A 49 -1.04 1.43 6.83
CA HIS A 49 -1.43 2.28 7.95
C HIS A 49 -2.38 1.59 8.94
N GLY A 50 -2.68 2.25 10.05
CA GLY A 50 -3.60 1.78 11.10
C GLY A 50 -5.03 2.29 10.94
N VAL A 51 -5.90 1.90 11.88
CA VAL A 51 -7.29 2.35 11.95
C VAL A 51 -7.37 3.87 12.05
N GLY A 52 -8.29 4.46 11.31
CA GLY A 52 -8.53 5.91 11.34
C GLY A 52 -7.43 6.75 10.70
N SER A 53 -6.50 6.10 10.01
CA SER A 53 -5.40 6.74 9.28
C SER A 53 -5.60 6.58 7.76
N ASN A 54 -4.60 6.91 6.99
CA ASN A 54 -4.55 6.74 5.54
C ASN A 54 -3.10 6.74 5.04
N ALA A 55 -2.90 6.67 3.74
CA ALA A 55 -1.58 6.60 3.13
C ALA A 55 -0.70 7.85 3.40
N SER A 56 -1.27 8.99 3.80
CA SER A 56 -0.49 10.20 4.12
C SER A 56 0.48 10.00 5.28
N ARG A 57 0.17 9.07 6.18
CA ARG A 57 1.06 8.71 7.29
C ARG A 57 2.47 8.34 6.82
N TRP A 58 2.61 7.87 5.61
CA TRP A 58 3.85 7.37 5.04
C TRP A 58 4.53 8.33 4.06
N GLU A 59 4.00 9.55 3.88
CA GLU A 59 4.57 10.55 2.95
C GLU A 59 6.03 10.84 3.26
N GLU A 60 6.31 11.25 4.49
CA GLU A 60 7.67 11.61 4.92
C GLU A 60 8.64 10.44 4.79
N VAL A 61 8.21 9.23 5.20
CA VAL A 61 9.03 8.01 5.05
C VAL A 61 9.31 7.74 3.58
N THR A 62 8.29 7.82 2.74
CA THR A 62 8.43 7.57 1.30
C THR A 62 9.34 8.60 0.63
N GLU A 63 9.25 9.86 1.04
CA GLU A 63 10.05 10.95 0.48
C GLU A 63 11.52 10.86 0.90
N GLN A 64 11.79 10.58 2.18
CA GLN A 64 13.10 10.73 2.78
C GLN A 64 13.91 9.45 2.88
N THR A 65 13.28 8.27 2.76
CA THR A 65 14.00 7.01 2.94
C THR A 65 15.06 6.77 1.86
N PRO A 66 16.31 6.43 2.24
CA PRO A 66 17.35 6.04 1.28
C PRO A 66 17.02 4.71 0.56
N LEU A 67 16.05 3.93 1.06
CA LEU A 67 15.63 2.68 0.41
C LEU A 67 15.06 2.93 -0.99
N ARG A 68 14.54 4.12 -1.29
CA ARG A 68 14.08 4.48 -2.63
C ARG A 68 15.15 4.45 -3.71
N GLU A 69 16.41 4.41 -3.36
CA GLU A 69 17.48 4.23 -4.36
C GLU A 69 17.39 2.86 -5.04
N GLY A 70 17.02 1.81 -4.30
CA GLY A 70 16.98 0.44 -4.84
C GLY A 70 15.65 -0.29 -4.65
N TRP A 71 14.66 0.29 -4.00
CA TRP A 71 13.38 -0.35 -3.68
C TRP A 71 12.19 0.44 -4.21
N ARG A 72 11.22 -0.28 -4.76
CA ARG A 72 9.90 0.26 -5.05
C ARG A 72 9.13 0.38 -3.74
N ILE A 73 8.39 1.47 -3.57
CA ILE A 73 7.55 1.68 -2.38
C ILE A 73 6.10 1.85 -2.81
N ILE A 74 5.23 1.07 -2.18
CA ILE A 74 3.78 1.18 -2.31
C ILE A 74 3.23 1.62 -0.96
N ARG A 75 2.35 2.62 -0.96
CA ARG A 75 1.52 2.99 0.18
C ARG A 75 0.06 3.00 -0.26
N LEU A 76 -0.79 2.33 0.49
CA LEU A 76 -2.20 2.19 0.13
C LEU A 76 -3.11 2.79 1.19
N ASP A 77 -4.30 3.18 0.77
CA ASP A 77 -5.42 3.38 1.67
C ASP A 77 -6.14 2.04 1.86
N LEU A 78 -6.26 1.61 3.11
CA LEU A 78 -7.00 0.39 3.44
C LEU A 78 -8.48 0.56 3.05
N ARG A 79 -9.14 -0.54 2.73
CA ARG A 79 -10.58 -0.58 2.46
C ARG A 79 -11.36 0.22 3.50
N GLY A 80 -12.20 1.15 3.05
CA GLY A 80 -12.99 2.02 3.92
C GLY A 80 -12.21 3.17 4.57
N HIS A 81 -10.96 3.40 4.16
CA HIS A 81 -10.11 4.51 4.64
C HIS A 81 -9.65 5.36 3.46
N GLY A 82 -9.40 6.64 3.73
CA GLY A 82 -8.89 7.56 2.72
C GLY A 82 -9.72 7.54 1.44
N ALA A 83 -9.08 7.39 0.30
CA ALA A 83 -9.73 7.31 -1.01
C ALA A 83 -10.16 5.89 -1.42
N SER A 84 -9.97 4.88 -0.56
CA SER A 84 -10.41 3.50 -0.80
C SER A 84 -11.85 3.31 -0.37
N GLU A 85 -12.78 3.55 -1.29
CA GLU A 85 -14.21 3.44 -1.03
C GLU A 85 -14.68 1.98 -1.05
N SER A 86 -15.37 1.58 0.02
CA SER A 86 -16.13 0.33 0.10
C SER A 86 -17.10 0.40 1.27
N ARG A 87 -18.27 -0.22 1.11
CA ARG A 87 -19.29 -0.37 2.16
C ARG A 87 -19.18 -1.70 2.89
N GLU A 88 -18.42 -2.62 2.34
CA GLU A 88 -18.21 -3.93 2.94
C GLU A 88 -17.36 -3.79 4.21
N LYS A 89 -17.83 -4.38 5.30
CA LYS A 89 -17.07 -4.45 6.54
C LYS A 89 -15.87 -5.36 6.37
N ALA A 90 -14.69 -4.81 6.50
CA ALA A 90 -13.44 -5.54 6.28
C ALA A 90 -13.02 -6.36 7.49
N THR A 91 -12.71 -7.63 7.26
CA THR A 91 -11.98 -8.51 8.18
C THR A 91 -10.48 -8.45 7.86
N LEU A 92 -9.64 -9.05 8.73
CA LEU A 92 -8.20 -9.18 8.42
C LEU A 92 -7.96 -9.98 7.14
N GLU A 93 -8.79 -10.99 6.88
CA GLU A 93 -8.74 -11.81 5.65
C GLU A 93 -9.04 -10.99 4.41
N ILE A 94 -10.05 -10.13 4.47
CA ILE A 94 -10.42 -9.23 3.36
C ILE A 94 -9.30 -8.23 3.11
N HIS A 95 -8.75 -7.60 4.15
CA HIS A 95 -7.61 -6.70 4.01
C HIS A 95 -6.37 -7.40 3.43
N ALA A 96 -6.07 -8.63 3.86
CA ALA A 96 -4.97 -9.40 3.31
C ALA A 96 -5.18 -9.72 1.82
N ALA A 97 -6.41 -10.08 1.42
CA ALA A 97 -6.75 -10.28 0.02
C ALA A 97 -6.63 -8.98 -0.80
N ASP A 98 -7.00 -7.85 -0.21
CA ASP A 98 -6.84 -6.53 -0.86
C ASP A 98 -5.36 -6.19 -1.12
N LEU A 99 -4.46 -6.53 -0.19
CA LEU A 99 -3.02 -6.39 -0.44
C LEU A 99 -2.58 -7.20 -1.66
N MET A 100 -3.08 -8.43 -1.81
CA MET A 100 -2.76 -9.25 -2.98
C MET A 100 -3.29 -8.62 -4.26
N ARG A 101 -4.47 -8.03 -4.25
CA ARG A 101 -5.03 -7.29 -5.39
C ARG A 101 -4.14 -6.11 -5.79
N VAL A 102 -3.62 -5.36 -4.82
CA VAL A 102 -2.69 -4.25 -5.07
C VAL A 102 -1.39 -4.77 -5.66
N LEU A 103 -0.80 -5.84 -5.11
CA LEU A 103 0.41 -6.44 -5.65
C LEU A 103 0.21 -6.94 -7.09
N ASP A 104 -0.90 -7.59 -7.36
CA ASP A 104 -1.24 -8.10 -8.70
C ASP A 104 -1.40 -6.94 -9.71
N ASP A 105 -2.13 -5.89 -9.34
CA ASP A 105 -2.31 -4.70 -10.17
C ASP A 105 -0.98 -3.98 -10.46
N ALA A 106 -0.10 -3.93 -9.47
CA ALA A 106 1.23 -3.34 -9.62
C ALA A 106 2.25 -4.26 -10.33
N GLY A 107 1.87 -5.51 -10.64
CA GLY A 107 2.77 -6.49 -11.26
C GLY A 107 3.87 -6.99 -10.32
N ILE A 108 3.59 -7.07 -9.02
CA ILE A 108 4.54 -7.45 -7.98
C ILE A 108 4.26 -8.88 -7.51
N GLU A 109 5.27 -9.74 -7.60
CA GLU A 109 5.17 -11.14 -7.14
C GLU A 109 5.29 -11.23 -5.62
N LYS A 110 6.31 -10.58 -5.03
CA LYS A 110 6.63 -10.62 -3.60
C LYS A 110 6.95 -9.24 -3.06
N ALA A 111 6.64 -9.02 -1.78
CA ALA A 111 6.94 -7.76 -1.12
C ALA A 111 7.34 -7.94 0.35
N VAL A 112 8.06 -6.95 0.87
CA VAL A 112 8.23 -6.72 2.30
C VAL A 112 7.07 -5.86 2.78
N LEU A 113 6.38 -6.26 3.84
CA LEU A 113 5.27 -5.51 4.42
C LEU A 113 5.76 -4.73 5.64
N VAL A 114 5.42 -3.46 5.69
CA VAL A 114 5.66 -2.60 6.86
C VAL A 114 4.31 -2.12 7.35
N GLY A 115 3.90 -2.56 8.52
CA GLY A 115 2.57 -2.29 9.06
C GLY A 115 2.60 -1.63 10.44
N HIS A 116 1.70 -0.66 10.66
CA HIS A 116 1.48 -0.01 11.94
C HIS A 116 0.09 -0.36 12.48
N SER A 117 0.01 -0.80 13.74
CA SER A 117 -1.24 -1.15 14.44
C SER A 117 -2.08 -2.15 13.63
N LEU A 118 -3.27 -1.80 13.18
CA LEU A 118 -4.08 -2.65 12.28
C LEU A 118 -3.27 -3.12 11.07
N GLY A 119 -2.45 -2.24 10.48
CA GLY A 119 -1.58 -2.60 9.36
C GLY A 119 -0.58 -3.71 9.70
N ALA A 120 -0.09 -3.75 10.94
CA ALA A 120 0.77 -4.84 11.41
C ALA A 120 -0.01 -6.16 11.54
N GLN A 121 -1.24 -6.12 12.04
CA GLN A 121 -2.11 -7.31 12.11
C GLN A 121 -2.47 -7.84 10.72
N ILE A 122 -2.72 -6.94 9.77
CA ILE A 122 -2.97 -7.30 8.35
C ILE A 122 -1.72 -7.96 7.74
N ALA A 123 -0.53 -7.40 7.99
CA ALA A 123 0.72 -7.99 7.51
C ALA A 123 0.94 -9.41 8.04
N MET A 124 0.71 -9.63 9.32
CA MET A 124 0.78 -10.97 9.91
C MET A 124 -0.24 -11.93 9.28
N ARG A 125 -1.47 -11.48 9.07
CA ARG A 125 -2.51 -12.30 8.45
C ARG A 125 -2.18 -12.63 6.99
N ALA A 126 -1.65 -11.66 6.24
CA ALA A 126 -1.19 -11.87 4.88
C ALA A 126 -0.06 -12.91 4.80
N ALA A 127 0.89 -12.88 5.74
CA ALA A 127 1.98 -13.85 5.79
C ALA A 127 1.49 -15.28 6.07
N VAL A 128 0.41 -15.43 6.85
CA VAL A 128 -0.22 -16.75 7.08
C VAL A 128 -0.96 -17.25 5.85
N LEU A 129 -1.74 -16.38 5.21
CA LEU A 129 -2.60 -16.77 4.08
C LEU A 129 -1.85 -16.85 2.74
N TYR A 130 -0.83 -16.01 2.55
CA TYR A 130 -0.11 -15.85 1.29
C TYR A 130 1.42 -15.89 1.50
N PRO A 131 1.97 -16.94 2.12
CA PRO A 131 3.38 -16.97 2.52
C PRO A 131 4.34 -16.80 1.35
N ASP A 132 3.98 -17.25 0.16
CA ASP A 132 4.82 -17.16 -1.04
C ASP A 132 4.90 -15.73 -1.61
N ARG A 133 4.02 -14.83 -1.14
CA ARG A 133 3.96 -13.43 -1.58
C ARG A 133 4.68 -12.46 -0.64
N ILE A 134 5.12 -12.93 0.54
CA ILE A 134 5.69 -12.10 1.59
C ILE A 134 7.14 -12.46 1.82
N GLN A 135 8.06 -11.52 1.55
CA GLN A 135 9.50 -11.69 1.75
C GLN A 135 9.93 -11.43 3.20
N GLY A 136 9.22 -10.56 3.89
CA GLY A 136 9.52 -10.16 5.25
C GLY A 136 8.50 -9.16 5.77
N MET A 137 8.58 -8.86 7.05
CA MET A 137 7.67 -7.92 7.71
C MET A 137 8.41 -7.04 8.71
N VAL A 138 7.98 -5.79 8.80
CA VAL A 138 8.28 -4.89 9.91
C VAL A 138 6.96 -4.53 10.58
N LEU A 139 6.83 -4.88 11.85
CA LEU A 139 5.59 -4.73 12.61
C LEU A 139 5.79 -3.67 13.69
N MET A 140 4.97 -2.63 13.65
CA MET A 140 5.00 -1.53 14.61
C MET A 140 3.68 -1.50 15.38
N ASP A 141 3.76 -1.61 16.71
CA ASP A 141 2.60 -1.60 17.62
C ASP A 141 1.45 -2.51 17.13
N PRO A 142 1.72 -3.81 16.93
CA PRO A 142 0.74 -4.75 16.38
C PRO A 142 -0.46 -4.99 17.29
#